data_f39168a7093b04454640abd607e63c16
#
_entry.id   f39168a7093b04454640abd607e63c16
#
_cell.length_a   1.000
_cell.length_b   1.000
_cell.length_c   1.000
_cell.angle_alpha   90.00
_cell.angle_beta   90.00
_cell.angle_gamma   90.00
#
_symmetry.space_group_name_H-M   'P 1'
#
loop_
_entity.id
_entity.type
_entity.pdbx_description
1 polymer ?
#
loop_
_entity_poly.entity_id
_entity_poly.type
_entity_poly.pdbx_seq_one_letter_code
_entity_poly.pdbx_strand_id
1 'polypeptide(L)'
;MRHPVTLALCLAGTVALSACNRSSDAEVQRAIQSVNVIDETNLNDIMLTVGDPNEAVAYFTKATADNPDRIDLKRGLAKSLIRAGRPADAAAIWAQVAASPEGTLDDRVSLADAHIRQNDWKKAEAELARIPPTHETFERYRLEAMVADSKKDWKKADSFYETAAGMTNQPAGVYNNWGFSKLSRQDFAAAERLFVQALTYDDSLFTAKNNLVMARGAQRKYDLPVIAMTQTEKAELLYTLALTAIKKGDVAVGKALLQDAVSTHPQHFEAAVRSLAALEA
;
A
#
# COMPACT_ATOMS: atom_id res chain seq x y z
N MET A 1 2.06 -91.59 -0.12
CA MET A 1 1.62 -90.54 0.84
C MET A 1 2.41 -89.26 0.46
N ARG A 2 1.77 -88.37 -0.24
CA ARG A 2 2.39 -87.15 -0.79
C ARG A 2 1.77 -85.92 -0.14
N HIS A 3 2.61 -85.03 0.33
CA HIS A 3 2.32 -83.94 1.25
C HIS A 3 1.49 -82.80 0.63
N PRO A 4 0.42 -82.28 1.28
CA PRO A 4 -0.32 -81.13 0.84
C PRO A 4 0.10 -79.83 1.59
N VAL A 5 1.35 -79.70 2.05
CA VAL A 5 1.78 -78.54 2.87
C VAL A 5 2.49 -77.45 2.09
N THR A 6 2.87 -77.68 0.85
CA THR A 6 3.64 -76.72 0.06
C THR A 6 2.80 -75.73 -0.78
N LEU A 7 1.47 -75.92 -0.85
CA LEU A 7 0.64 -75.02 -1.67
C LEU A 7 0.03 -73.85 -0.89
N ALA A 8 0.06 -73.88 0.46
CA ALA A 8 -0.51 -72.84 1.29
C ALA A 8 0.43 -71.65 1.58
N LEU A 9 1.75 -71.79 1.28
CA LEU A 9 2.72 -70.74 1.59
C LEU A 9 2.92 -69.73 0.43
N CYS A 10 2.46 -70.02 -0.77
CA CYS A 10 2.60 -69.10 -1.91
C CYS A 10 1.45 -68.06 -2.06
N LEU A 11 0.31 -68.25 -1.39
CA LEU A 11 -0.82 -67.29 -1.45
C LEU A 11 -0.73 -66.22 -0.38
N ALA A 12 0.07 -66.35 0.66
CA ALA A 12 0.25 -65.33 1.71
C ALA A 12 1.27 -64.23 1.34
N GLY A 13 2.12 -64.47 0.33
CA GLY A 13 3.18 -63.53 -0.08
C GLY A 13 2.71 -62.40 -1.01
N THR A 14 1.56 -62.55 -1.66
CA THR A 14 1.12 -61.58 -2.70
C THR A 14 0.27 -60.44 -2.15
N VAL A 15 -0.24 -60.55 -0.91
CA VAL A 15 -1.06 -59.49 -0.27
C VAL A 15 -0.20 -58.41 0.42
N ALA A 16 1.05 -58.77 0.81
CA ALA A 16 1.93 -57.83 1.49
C ALA A 16 2.62 -56.80 0.54
N LEU A 17 2.72 -57.07 -0.75
CA LEU A 17 3.33 -56.17 -1.74
C LEU A 17 2.39 -55.07 -2.25
N SER A 18 1.05 -55.23 -2.09
CA SER A 18 0.07 -54.21 -2.47
C SER A 18 -0.15 -53.11 -1.43
N ALA A 19 0.29 -53.31 -0.20
CA ALA A 19 0.13 -52.33 0.89
C ALA A 19 1.26 -51.28 0.89
N CYS A 20 2.46 -51.63 0.42
CA CYS A 20 3.58 -50.66 0.33
C CYS A 20 3.44 -49.64 -0.82
N ASN A 21 2.70 -49.97 -1.89
CA ASN A 21 2.56 -49.08 -3.02
C ASN A 21 1.53 -47.95 -2.78
N ARG A 22 0.50 -48.20 -1.94
CA ARG A 22 -0.53 -47.19 -1.64
C ARG A 22 -0.08 -46.13 -0.62
N SER A 23 0.85 -46.45 0.27
CA SER A 23 1.40 -45.46 1.20
C SER A 23 2.41 -44.52 0.51
N SER A 24 3.19 -45.01 -0.44
CA SER A 24 4.14 -44.19 -1.20
C SER A 24 3.44 -43.19 -2.12
N ASP A 25 2.35 -43.60 -2.79
CA ASP A 25 1.58 -42.70 -3.67
C ASP A 25 0.91 -41.56 -2.85
N ALA A 26 0.39 -41.86 -1.66
CA ALA A 26 -0.20 -40.85 -0.78
C ALA A 26 0.85 -39.92 -0.15
N GLU A 27 2.08 -40.38 0.09
CA GLU A 27 3.20 -39.56 0.55
C GLU A 27 3.77 -38.70 -0.59
N VAL A 28 3.89 -39.26 -1.79
CA VAL A 28 4.30 -38.52 -2.99
C VAL A 28 3.26 -37.44 -3.34
N GLN A 29 1.96 -37.76 -3.28
CA GLN A 29 0.90 -36.77 -3.51
C GLN A 29 0.92 -35.65 -2.46
N ARG A 30 1.15 -35.95 -1.18
CA ARG A 30 1.31 -34.96 -0.12
C ARG A 30 2.57 -34.10 -0.32
N ALA A 31 3.70 -34.71 -0.74
CA ALA A 31 4.92 -34.00 -1.04
C ALA A 31 4.74 -33.06 -2.24
N ILE A 32 4.09 -33.53 -3.33
CA ILE A 32 3.76 -32.71 -4.49
C ILE A 32 2.85 -31.54 -4.10
N GLN A 33 1.80 -31.78 -3.28
CA GLN A 33 0.92 -30.71 -2.78
C GLN A 33 1.67 -29.71 -1.89
N SER A 34 2.61 -30.17 -1.05
CA SER A 34 3.41 -29.26 -0.21
C SER A 34 4.37 -28.40 -1.03
N VAL A 35 4.97 -28.95 -2.09
CA VAL A 35 5.82 -28.19 -3.02
C VAL A 35 5.01 -27.16 -3.80
N ASN A 36 3.83 -27.54 -4.31
CA ASN A 36 2.96 -26.61 -5.02
C ASN A 36 2.49 -25.45 -4.11
N VAL A 37 2.20 -25.71 -2.83
CA VAL A 37 1.82 -24.67 -1.87
C VAL A 37 2.98 -23.70 -1.60
N ILE A 38 4.22 -24.18 -1.50
CA ILE A 38 5.40 -23.34 -1.31
C ILE A 38 5.64 -22.48 -2.56
N ASP A 39 5.56 -23.05 -3.77
CA ASP A 39 5.73 -22.31 -5.02
C ASP A 39 4.62 -21.27 -5.23
N GLU A 40 3.37 -21.59 -4.93
CA GLU A 40 2.27 -20.62 -4.95
C GLU A 40 2.46 -19.49 -3.94
N THR A 41 2.93 -19.79 -2.73
CA THR A 41 3.16 -18.78 -1.68
C THR A 41 4.25 -17.80 -2.10
N ASN A 42 5.35 -18.28 -2.66
CA ASN A 42 6.43 -17.44 -3.17
C ASN A 42 5.96 -16.57 -4.34
N LEU A 43 5.17 -17.11 -5.26
CA LEU A 43 4.62 -16.35 -6.38
C LEU A 43 3.61 -15.28 -5.89
N ASN A 44 2.78 -15.62 -4.91
CA ASN A 44 1.86 -14.66 -4.27
C ASN A 44 2.63 -13.46 -3.68
N ASP A 45 3.71 -13.71 -2.95
CA ASP A 45 4.53 -12.67 -2.34
C ASP A 45 5.23 -11.80 -3.40
N ILE A 46 5.76 -12.41 -4.46
CA ILE A 46 6.35 -11.69 -5.60
C ILE A 46 5.29 -10.79 -6.26
N MET A 47 4.11 -11.30 -6.55
CA MET A 47 3.02 -10.53 -7.15
C MET A 47 2.55 -9.39 -6.26
N LEU A 48 2.55 -9.58 -4.92
CA LEU A 48 2.16 -8.55 -3.96
C LEU A 48 3.22 -7.47 -3.75
N THR A 49 4.50 -7.76 -3.97
CA THR A 49 5.60 -6.83 -3.61
C THR A 49 6.21 -6.15 -4.83
N VAL A 50 6.62 -6.91 -5.84
CA VAL A 50 7.40 -6.39 -6.98
C VAL A 50 6.69 -6.54 -8.34
N GLY A 51 5.64 -7.36 -8.44
CA GLY A 51 4.89 -7.56 -9.68
C GLY A 51 4.17 -6.29 -10.13
N ASP A 52 3.95 -6.13 -11.46
CA ASP A 52 3.08 -5.08 -11.98
C ASP A 52 1.69 -5.18 -11.35
N PRO A 53 1.09 -4.07 -10.89
CA PRO A 53 -0.20 -4.11 -10.20
C PRO A 53 -1.33 -4.74 -11.01
N ASN A 54 -1.40 -4.53 -12.33
CA ASN A 54 -2.45 -5.10 -13.17
C ASN A 54 -2.22 -6.59 -13.44
N GLU A 55 -0.96 -7.00 -13.60
CA GLU A 55 -0.60 -8.41 -13.70
C GLU A 55 -0.93 -9.15 -12.39
N ALA A 56 -0.64 -8.54 -11.24
CA ALA A 56 -1.03 -9.07 -9.93
C ALA A 56 -2.56 -9.21 -9.80
N VAL A 57 -3.34 -8.23 -10.25
CA VAL A 57 -4.81 -8.33 -10.29
C VAL A 57 -5.27 -9.48 -11.17
N ALA A 58 -4.71 -9.64 -12.37
CA ALA A 58 -5.06 -10.74 -13.27
C ALA A 58 -4.74 -12.11 -12.65
N TYR A 59 -3.55 -12.24 -12.06
CA TYR A 59 -3.10 -13.45 -11.36
C TYR A 59 -4.05 -13.83 -10.22
N PHE A 60 -4.29 -12.91 -9.27
CA PHE A 60 -5.16 -13.20 -8.13
C PHE A 60 -6.63 -13.37 -8.50
N THR A 61 -7.10 -12.73 -9.58
CA THR A 61 -8.45 -12.96 -10.12
C THR A 61 -8.62 -14.41 -10.56
N LYS A 62 -7.63 -14.93 -11.32
CA LYS A 62 -7.63 -16.32 -11.75
C LYS A 62 -7.51 -17.27 -10.57
N ALA A 63 -6.54 -17.01 -9.68
CA ALA A 63 -6.28 -17.87 -8.51
C ALA A 63 -7.50 -17.98 -7.60
N THR A 64 -8.24 -16.87 -7.38
CA THR A 64 -9.50 -16.87 -6.61
C THR A 64 -10.65 -17.58 -7.32
N ALA A 65 -10.72 -17.54 -8.65
CA ALA A 65 -11.71 -18.28 -9.41
C ALA A 65 -11.48 -19.79 -9.34
N ASP A 66 -10.22 -20.21 -9.43
CA ASP A 66 -9.81 -21.60 -9.34
C ASP A 66 -9.92 -22.15 -7.89
N ASN A 67 -9.81 -21.29 -6.89
CA ASN A 67 -9.82 -21.65 -5.45
C ASN A 67 -10.71 -20.68 -4.64
N PRO A 68 -12.03 -20.74 -4.78
CA PRO A 68 -12.96 -19.74 -4.21
C PRO A 68 -13.00 -19.69 -2.67
N ASP A 69 -12.59 -20.76 -2.00
CA ASP A 69 -12.57 -20.86 -0.53
C ASP A 69 -11.28 -20.31 0.08
N ARG A 70 -10.24 -20.04 -0.71
CA ARG A 70 -8.95 -19.52 -0.25
C ARG A 70 -9.04 -18.02 0.04
N ILE A 71 -9.21 -17.67 1.33
CA ILE A 71 -9.34 -16.27 1.77
C ILE A 71 -8.04 -15.47 1.59
N ASP A 72 -6.88 -16.11 1.69
CA ASP A 72 -5.58 -15.50 1.45
C ASP A 72 -5.43 -14.98 0.01
N LEU A 73 -5.95 -15.72 -0.99
CA LEU A 73 -5.98 -15.26 -2.38
C LEU A 73 -6.92 -14.06 -2.56
N LYS A 74 -8.07 -14.03 -1.88
CA LYS A 74 -8.96 -12.86 -1.87
C LYS A 74 -8.28 -11.63 -1.24
N ARG A 75 -7.53 -11.81 -0.14
CA ARG A 75 -6.71 -10.74 0.45
C ARG A 75 -5.66 -10.25 -0.55
N GLY A 76 -5.00 -11.16 -1.27
CA GLY A 76 -4.05 -10.86 -2.33
C GLY A 76 -4.68 -10.05 -3.47
N LEU A 77 -5.87 -10.46 -3.94
CA LEU A 77 -6.63 -9.73 -4.95
C LEU A 77 -6.96 -8.30 -4.51
N ALA A 78 -7.49 -8.15 -3.30
CA ALA A 78 -7.88 -6.86 -2.78
C ALA A 78 -6.67 -5.90 -2.62
N LYS A 79 -5.53 -6.39 -2.12
CA LYS A 79 -4.27 -5.63 -2.04
C LYS A 79 -3.78 -5.21 -3.43
N SER A 80 -3.82 -6.11 -4.41
CA SER A 80 -3.43 -5.83 -5.79
C SER A 80 -4.33 -4.77 -6.43
N LEU A 81 -5.64 -4.82 -6.18
CA LEU A 81 -6.60 -3.82 -6.64
C LEU A 81 -6.30 -2.42 -6.06
N ILE A 82 -5.92 -2.33 -4.78
CA ILE A 82 -5.45 -1.06 -4.19
C ILE A 82 -4.21 -0.54 -4.91
N ARG A 83 -3.21 -1.40 -5.17
CA ARG A 83 -2.00 -1.02 -5.91
C ARG A 83 -2.29 -0.59 -7.34
N ALA A 84 -3.28 -1.22 -7.98
CA ALA A 84 -3.75 -0.88 -9.33
C ALA A 84 -4.65 0.38 -9.37
N GLY A 85 -4.85 1.10 -8.26
CA GLY A 85 -5.71 2.29 -8.22
C GLY A 85 -7.21 1.99 -8.36
N ARG A 86 -7.64 0.78 -8.01
CA ARG A 86 -9.04 0.31 -8.09
C ARG A 86 -9.67 0.09 -6.70
N PRO A 87 -9.75 1.14 -5.86
CA PRO A 87 -10.19 0.97 -4.47
C PRO A 87 -11.67 0.56 -4.33
N ALA A 88 -12.52 0.84 -5.31
CA ALA A 88 -13.92 0.41 -5.28
C ALA A 88 -14.04 -1.11 -5.40
N ASP A 89 -13.29 -1.70 -6.32
CA ASP A 89 -13.25 -3.15 -6.50
C ASP A 89 -12.60 -3.82 -5.27
N ALA A 90 -11.52 -3.24 -4.76
CA ALA A 90 -10.87 -3.72 -3.53
C ALA A 90 -11.82 -3.73 -2.33
N ALA A 91 -12.64 -2.68 -2.14
CA ALA A 91 -13.62 -2.62 -1.05
C ALA A 91 -14.67 -3.73 -1.17
N ALA A 92 -15.10 -4.07 -2.38
CA ALA A 92 -16.04 -5.18 -2.60
C ALA A 92 -15.45 -6.53 -2.16
N ILE A 93 -14.17 -6.78 -2.49
CA ILE A 93 -13.47 -8.00 -2.05
C ILE A 93 -13.20 -7.98 -0.54
N TRP A 94 -12.70 -6.84 0.00
CA TRP A 94 -12.49 -6.71 1.45
C TRP A 94 -13.77 -6.90 2.27
N ALA A 95 -14.93 -6.45 1.76
CA ALA A 95 -16.22 -6.67 2.41
C ALA A 95 -16.58 -8.16 2.49
N GLN A 96 -16.31 -8.94 1.44
CA GLN A 96 -16.49 -10.38 1.45
C GLN A 96 -15.54 -11.07 2.45
N VAL A 97 -14.27 -10.67 2.44
CA VAL A 97 -13.25 -11.19 3.36
C VAL A 97 -13.61 -10.90 4.81
N ALA A 98 -13.96 -9.65 5.14
CA ALA A 98 -14.33 -9.24 6.50
C ALA A 98 -15.64 -9.86 7.00
N ALA A 99 -16.51 -10.33 6.11
CA ALA A 99 -17.76 -11.03 6.44
C ALA A 99 -17.60 -12.54 6.57
N SER A 100 -16.48 -13.10 6.11
CA SER A 100 -16.24 -14.54 6.18
C SER A 100 -15.95 -15.00 7.61
N PRO A 101 -16.16 -16.31 7.94
CA PRO A 101 -15.78 -16.87 9.25
C PRO A 101 -14.28 -16.73 9.57
N GLU A 102 -13.42 -16.65 8.56
CA GLU A 102 -11.97 -16.48 8.68
C GLU A 102 -11.53 -15.00 8.63
N GLY A 103 -12.50 -14.08 8.53
CA GLY A 103 -12.25 -12.64 8.51
C GLY A 103 -11.69 -12.14 9.84
N THR A 104 -10.71 -11.26 9.75
CA THR A 104 -10.01 -10.68 10.92
C THR A 104 -10.35 -9.21 11.11
N LEU A 105 -9.94 -8.63 12.23
CA LEU A 105 -10.07 -7.19 12.46
C LEU A 105 -9.16 -6.39 11.51
N ASP A 106 -8.02 -6.93 11.10
CA ASP A 106 -7.14 -6.29 10.11
C ASP A 106 -7.74 -6.26 8.71
N ASP A 107 -8.55 -7.25 8.34
CA ASP A 107 -9.32 -7.20 7.09
C ASP A 107 -10.34 -6.06 7.12
N ARG A 108 -10.92 -5.78 8.29
CA ARG A 108 -11.84 -4.66 8.50
C ARG A 108 -11.11 -3.32 8.45
N VAL A 109 -9.90 -3.23 8.99
CA VAL A 109 -9.00 -2.08 8.81
C VAL A 109 -8.71 -1.84 7.34
N SER A 110 -8.41 -2.91 6.59
CA SER A 110 -8.15 -2.85 5.14
C SER A 110 -9.38 -2.40 4.33
N LEU A 111 -10.58 -2.83 4.74
CA LEU A 111 -11.83 -2.35 4.15
C LEU A 111 -12.03 -0.85 4.40
N ALA A 112 -11.74 -0.38 5.61
CA ALA A 112 -11.80 1.05 5.92
C ALA A 112 -10.80 1.87 5.08
N ASP A 113 -9.56 1.39 4.89
CA ASP A 113 -8.58 2.02 4.00
C ASP A 113 -9.10 2.11 2.55
N ALA A 114 -9.70 1.03 2.04
CA ALA A 114 -10.30 1.02 0.71
C ALA A 114 -11.43 2.05 0.56
N HIS A 115 -12.25 2.27 1.59
CA HIS A 115 -13.28 3.30 1.62
C HIS A 115 -12.69 4.72 1.68
N ILE A 116 -11.62 4.95 2.45
CA ILE A 116 -10.90 6.24 2.49
C ILE A 116 -10.37 6.59 1.11
N ARG A 117 -9.76 5.62 0.40
CA ARG A 117 -9.25 5.81 -0.97
C ARG A 117 -10.33 6.13 -2.01
N GLN A 118 -11.58 5.76 -1.73
CA GLN A 118 -12.76 6.15 -2.50
C GLN A 118 -13.33 7.50 -2.07
N ASN A 119 -12.74 8.16 -1.08
CA ASN A 119 -13.27 9.34 -0.42
C ASN A 119 -14.64 9.10 0.28
N ASP A 120 -14.95 7.83 0.61
CA ASP A 120 -16.17 7.44 1.34
C ASP A 120 -15.89 7.39 2.85
N TRP A 121 -15.71 8.57 3.42
CA TRP A 121 -15.37 8.75 4.83
C TRP A 121 -16.40 8.16 5.78
N LYS A 122 -17.68 8.19 5.38
CA LYS A 122 -18.78 7.67 6.19
C LYS A 122 -18.71 6.15 6.34
N LYS A 123 -18.43 5.42 5.25
CA LYS A 123 -18.25 3.97 5.33
C LYS A 123 -16.97 3.60 6.06
N ALA A 124 -15.89 4.32 5.81
CA ALA A 124 -14.64 4.10 6.53
C ALA A 124 -14.83 4.22 8.04
N GLU A 125 -15.48 5.28 8.51
CA GLU A 125 -15.80 5.47 9.92
C GLU A 125 -16.68 4.35 10.46
N ALA A 126 -17.70 3.92 9.72
CA ALA A 126 -18.58 2.84 10.14
C ALA A 126 -17.83 1.50 10.31
N GLU A 127 -16.86 1.21 9.45
CA GLU A 127 -16.02 0.01 9.60
C GLU A 127 -15.05 0.12 10.78
N LEU A 128 -14.39 1.25 10.96
CA LEU A 128 -13.50 1.48 12.11
C LEU A 128 -14.26 1.40 13.44
N ALA A 129 -15.50 1.90 13.51
CA ALA A 129 -16.34 1.83 14.70
C ALA A 129 -16.74 0.40 15.10
N ARG A 130 -16.63 -0.57 14.21
CA ARG A 130 -16.87 -2.00 14.49
C ARG A 130 -15.65 -2.71 15.07
N ILE A 131 -14.50 -2.05 15.11
CA ILE A 131 -13.26 -2.61 15.64
C ILE A 131 -13.19 -2.29 17.13
N PRO A 132 -13.04 -3.30 18.02
CA PRO A 132 -12.98 -3.06 19.44
C PRO A 132 -11.74 -2.21 19.81
N PRO A 133 -11.80 -1.40 20.87
CA PRO A 133 -10.68 -0.56 21.31
C PRO A 133 -9.39 -1.33 21.58
N THR A 134 -9.49 -2.60 21.96
CA THR A 134 -8.36 -3.49 22.26
C THR A 134 -7.55 -3.90 21.04
N HIS A 135 -8.05 -3.68 19.83
CA HIS A 135 -7.30 -3.93 18.60
C HIS A 135 -6.45 -2.70 18.25
N GLU A 136 -5.32 -2.57 18.92
CA GLU A 136 -4.40 -1.44 18.79
C GLU A 136 -3.34 -1.73 17.73
N THR A 137 -3.55 -1.19 16.50
CA THR A 137 -2.57 -1.26 15.40
C THR A 137 -2.29 0.14 14.85
N PHE A 138 -1.07 0.33 14.33
CA PHE A 138 -0.70 1.64 13.76
C PHE A 138 -1.57 1.98 12.55
N GLU A 139 -1.91 0.99 11.72
CA GLU A 139 -2.78 1.17 10.55
C GLU A 139 -4.16 1.68 10.97
N ARG A 140 -4.76 1.08 12.00
CA ARG A 140 -6.05 1.51 12.52
C ARG A 140 -5.98 2.97 12.98
N TYR A 141 -5.02 3.32 13.85
CA TYR A 141 -4.90 4.69 14.36
C TYR A 141 -4.60 5.70 13.26
N ARG A 142 -3.80 5.32 12.25
CA ARG A 142 -3.56 6.15 11.06
C ARG A 142 -4.86 6.46 10.31
N LEU A 143 -5.72 5.45 10.11
CA LEU A 143 -7.01 5.64 9.42
C LEU A 143 -8.01 6.43 10.28
N GLU A 144 -8.05 6.19 11.60
CA GLU A 144 -8.87 6.99 12.53
C GLU A 144 -8.45 8.46 12.53
N ALA A 145 -7.15 8.74 12.43
CA ALA A 145 -6.64 10.10 12.28
C ALA A 145 -7.15 10.76 10.99
N MET A 146 -7.07 10.03 9.86
CA MET A 146 -7.55 10.53 8.57
C MET A 146 -9.07 10.78 8.56
N VAL A 147 -9.86 9.93 9.22
CA VAL A 147 -11.31 10.14 9.40
C VAL A 147 -11.58 11.36 10.27
N ALA A 148 -10.83 11.56 11.37
CA ALA A 148 -10.93 12.75 12.19
C ALA A 148 -10.60 14.03 11.41
N ASP A 149 -9.56 14.00 10.57
CA ASP A 149 -9.19 15.09 9.65
C ASP A 149 -10.32 15.44 8.69
N SER A 150 -10.98 14.44 8.10
CA SER A 150 -12.11 14.67 7.19
C SER A 150 -13.27 15.42 7.85
N LYS A 151 -13.40 15.29 9.17
CA LYS A 151 -14.39 15.98 10.02
C LYS A 151 -13.89 17.30 10.59
N LYS A 152 -12.61 17.64 10.35
CA LYS A 152 -11.93 18.79 10.96
C LYS A 152 -11.80 18.69 12.49
N ASP A 153 -11.88 17.48 13.04
CA ASP A 153 -11.55 17.22 14.46
C ASP A 153 -10.05 17.12 14.64
N TRP A 154 -9.40 18.28 14.53
CA TRP A 154 -7.94 18.39 14.47
C TRP A 154 -7.23 17.86 15.71
N LYS A 155 -7.84 18.04 16.87
CA LYS A 155 -7.26 17.58 18.14
C LYS A 155 -7.23 16.05 18.18
N LYS A 156 -8.32 15.42 17.77
CA LYS A 156 -8.43 13.97 17.69
C LYS A 156 -7.49 13.40 16.61
N ALA A 157 -7.44 14.04 15.44
CA ALA A 157 -6.53 13.66 14.36
C ALA A 157 -5.07 13.68 14.82
N ASP A 158 -4.63 14.77 15.46
CA ASP A 158 -3.27 14.91 15.98
C ASP A 158 -2.92 13.80 16.97
N SER A 159 -3.81 13.53 17.94
CA SER A 159 -3.60 12.47 18.95
C SER A 159 -3.49 11.08 18.30
N PHE A 160 -4.30 10.79 17.30
CA PHE A 160 -4.25 9.51 16.62
C PHE A 160 -3.00 9.36 15.73
N TYR A 161 -2.58 10.41 15.03
CA TYR A 161 -1.31 10.39 14.28
C TYR A 161 -0.12 10.18 15.21
N GLU A 162 -0.08 10.87 16.35
CA GLU A 162 0.98 10.70 17.35
C GLU A 162 1.03 9.26 17.86
N THR A 163 -0.14 8.68 18.21
CA THR A 163 -0.25 7.28 18.62
C THR A 163 0.24 6.34 17.53
N ALA A 164 -0.25 6.51 16.30
CA ALA A 164 0.14 5.67 15.17
C ALA A 164 1.65 5.72 14.91
N ALA A 165 2.26 6.92 14.96
CA ALA A 165 3.70 7.09 14.76
C ALA A 165 4.52 6.37 15.82
N GLY A 166 4.05 6.34 17.08
CA GLY A 166 4.70 5.63 18.19
C GLY A 166 4.58 4.10 18.13
N MET A 167 3.69 3.55 17.31
CA MET A 167 3.43 2.11 17.23
C MET A 167 4.19 1.39 16.12
N THR A 168 4.99 2.09 15.33
CA THR A 168 5.75 1.52 14.22
C THR A 168 7.19 2.03 14.19
N ASN A 169 8.12 1.21 13.74
CA ASN A 169 9.49 1.61 13.44
C ASN A 169 9.65 2.20 12.02
N GLN A 170 8.60 2.21 11.21
CA GLN A 170 8.56 2.79 9.86
C GLN A 170 7.44 3.83 9.73
N PRO A 171 7.47 4.94 10.49
CA PRO A 171 6.38 5.91 10.56
C PRO A 171 6.36 6.93 9.41
N ALA A 172 7.20 6.79 8.36
CA ALA A 172 7.30 7.77 7.28
C ALA A 172 5.94 8.15 6.69
N GLY A 173 5.10 7.16 6.36
CA GLY A 173 3.76 7.39 5.83
C GLY A 173 2.81 8.07 6.83
N VAL A 174 2.95 7.78 8.13
CA VAL A 174 2.16 8.43 9.19
C VAL A 174 2.53 9.91 9.29
N TYR A 175 3.83 10.22 9.36
CA TYR A 175 4.31 11.61 9.41
C TYR A 175 3.94 12.39 8.15
N ASN A 176 3.98 11.77 6.97
CA ASN A 176 3.54 12.41 5.74
C ASN A 176 2.04 12.75 5.79
N ASN A 177 1.18 11.84 6.24
CA ASN A 177 -0.25 12.09 6.36
C ASN A 177 -0.54 13.18 7.42
N TRP A 178 0.15 13.13 8.56
CA TRP A 178 0.02 14.16 9.60
C TRP A 178 0.52 15.53 9.11
N GLY A 179 1.63 15.56 8.39
CA GLY A 179 2.12 16.77 7.72
C GLY A 179 1.11 17.34 6.74
N PHE A 180 0.45 16.48 5.94
CA PHE A 180 -0.60 16.91 5.03
C PHE A 180 -1.84 17.46 5.77
N SER A 181 -2.22 16.85 6.89
CA SER A 181 -3.23 17.40 7.80
C SER A 181 -2.87 18.82 8.25
N LYS A 182 -1.64 19.05 8.72
CA LYS A 182 -1.15 20.38 9.11
C LYS A 182 -1.13 21.37 7.92
N LEU A 183 -0.70 20.90 6.76
CA LEU A 183 -0.69 21.71 5.53
C LEU A 183 -2.10 22.18 5.14
N SER A 184 -3.09 21.29 5.21
CA SER A 184 -4.48 21.56 4.85
C SER A 184 -5.13 22.63 5.74
N ARG A 185 -4.74 22.69 7.01
CA ARG A 185 -5.20 23.71 7.98
C ARG A 185 -4.25 24.89 8.12
N GLN A 186 -3.34 25.05 7.16
CA GLN A 186 -2.40 26.17 7.03
C GLN A 186 -1.35 26.29 8.16
N ASP A 187 -1.15 25.23 8.94
CA ASP A 187 -0.04 25.15 9.88
C ASP A 187 1.24 24.70 9.14
N PHE A 188 1.74 25.58 8.27
CA PHE A 188 2.82 25.28 7.35
C PHE A 188 4.13 24.94 8.06
N ALA A 189 4.39 25.56 9.19
CA ALA A 189 5.61 25.32 9.95
C ALA A 189 5.60 23.92 10.60
N ALA A 190 4.46 23.49 11.15
CA ALA A 190 4.33 22.13 11.66
C ALA A 190 4.35 21.10 10.52
N ALA A 191 3.69 21.40 9.38
CA ALA A 191 3.73 20.57 8.20
C ALA A 191 5.16 20.33 7.70
N GLU A 192 5.96 21.40 7.57
CA GLU A 192 7.37 21.33 7.17
C GLU A 192 8.17 20.38 8.08
N ARG A 193 8.02 20.51 9.40
CA ARG A 193 8.70 19.62 10.37
C ARG A 193 8.32 18.15 10.20
N LEU A 194 7.03 17.87 10.02
CA LEU A 194 6.52 16.51 9.88
C LEU A 194 6.96 15.85 8.56
N PHE A 195 7.01 16.61 7.45
CA PHE A 195 7.54 16.09 6.20
C PHE A 195 9.06 15.83 6.28
N VAL A 196 9.83 16.69 6.93
CA VAL A 196 11.24 16.42 7.20
C VAL A 196 11.38 15.15 8.04
N GLN A 197 10.54 14.99 9.07
CA GLN A 197 10.54 13.78 9.88
C GLN A 197 10.18 12.52 9.08
N ALA A 198 9.19 12.60 8.17
CA ALA A 198 8.88 11.50 7.25
C ALA A 198 10.10 11.09 6.42
N LEU A 199 10.82 12.05 5.85
CA LEU A 199 12.03 11.83 5.05
C LEU A 199 13.23 11.34 5.84
N THR A 200 13.27 11.51 7.16
CA THR A 200 14.30 10.90 8.03
C THR A 200 14.14 9.37 8.10
N TYR A 201 12.89 8.87 7.97
CA TYR A 201 12.60 7.43 7.98
C TYR A 201 12.56 6.81 6.58
N ASP A 202 12.20 7.60 5.57
CA ASP A 202 12.18 7.16 4.16
C ASP A 202 12.48 8.36 3.25
N ASP A 203 13.73 8.50 2.85
CA ASP A 203 14.21 9.57 1.98
C ASP A 203 13.82 9.37 0.51
N SER A 204 13.30 8.19 0.16
CA SER A 204 12.79 7.89 -1.18
C SER A 204 11.32 8.32 -1.39
N LEU A 205 10.60 8.68 -0.30
CA LEU A 205 9.18 9.02 -0.33
C LEU A 205 8.92 10.35 -1.07
N PHE A 206 8.80 10.29 -2.39
CA PHE A 206 8.61 11.48 -3.24
C PHE A 206 7.41 12.34 -2.82
N THR A 207 6.32 11.72 -2.36
CA THR A 207 5.15 12.46 -1.87
C THR A 207 5.51 13.38 -0.69
N ALA A 208 6.36 12.92 0.23
CA ALA A 208 6.82 13.75 1.35
C ALA A 208 7.76 14.88 0.87
N LYS A 209 8.64 14.62 -0.11
CA LYS A 209 9.48 15.67 -0.74
C LYS A 209 8.61 16.76 -1.37
N ASN A 210 7.61 16.36 -2.15
CA ASN A 210 6.70 17.29 -2.81
C ASN A 210 5.85 18.09 -1.81
N ASN A 211 5.32 17.45 -0.80
CA ASN A 211 4.57 18.11 0.26
C ASN A 211 5.44 19.07 1.09
N LEU A 212 6.71 18.73 1.31
CA LEU A 212 7.69 19.59 1.98
C LEU A 212 7.89 20.90 1.20
N VAL A 213 8.12 20.83 -0.11
CA VAL A 213 8.30 22.04 -0.92
C VAL A 213 7.02 22.86 -1.02
N MET A 214 5.85 22.22 -1.02
CA MET A 214 4.56 22.93 -0.92
C MET A 214 4.43 23.71 0.40
N ALA A 215 4.77 23.08 1.54
CA ALA A 215 4.74 23.72 2.85
C ALA A 215 5.74 24.89 2.94
N ARG A 216 6.92 24.74 2.37
CA ARG A 216 7.95 25.80 2.29
C ARG A 216 7.49 26.94 1.37
N GLY A 217 7.03 26.65 0.19
CA GLY A 217 6.53 27.64 -0.77
C GLY A 217 5.33 28.41 -0.21
N ALA A 218 4.44 27.78 0.55
CA ALA A 218 3.36 28.47 1.24
C ALA A 218 3.85 29.52 2.27
N GLN A 219 5.08 29.35 2.79
CA GLN A 219 5.78 30.28 3.66
C GLN A 219 6.69 31.27 2.87
N ARG A 220 6.63 31.29 1.53
CA ARG A 220 7.52 32.07 0.65
C ARG A 220 9.00 31.67 0.75
N LYS A 221 9.30 30.43 1.15
CA LYS A 221 10.64 29.83 1.12
C LYS A 221 10.78 29.07 -0.19
N TYR A 222 11.40 29.72 -1.19
CA TYR A 222 11.42 29.17 -2.56
C TYR A 222 12.74 28.47 -2.92
N ASP A 223 13.61 28.25 -1.96
CA ASP A 223 14.78 27.39 -2.09
C ASP A 223 14.43 25.93 -1.90
N LEU A 224 15.04 25.04 -2.68
CA LEU A 224 14.88 23.61 -2.47
C LEU A 224 15.49 23.17 -1.14
N PRO A 225 14.83 22.26 -0.40
CA PRO A 225 15.42 21.69 0.82
C PRO A 225 16.66 20.84 0.48
N VAL A 226 17.56 20.74 1.45
CA VAL A 226 18.74 19.87 1.31
C VAL A 226 18.33 18.43 1.65
N ILE A 227 17.87 17.70 0.67
CA ILE A 227 17.41 16.31 0.74
C ILE A 227 17.94 15.53 -0.46
N ALA A 228 18.02 14.20 -0.34
CA ALA A 228 18.35 13.33 -1.48
C ALA A 228 17.27 13.44 -2.56
N MET A 229 17.68 13.69 -3.82
CA MET A 229 16.76 13.76 -4.95
C MET A 229 17.48 13.43 -6.25
N THR A 230 16.81 12.75 -7.16
CA THR A 230 17.26 12.58 -8.54
C THR A 230 17.11 13.89 -9.34
N GLN A 231 17.70 13.96 -10.52
CA GLN A 231 17.55 15.12 -11.40
C GLN A 231 16.09 15.33 -11.83
N THR A 232 15.35 14.25 -12.09
CA THR A 232 13.92 14.31 -12.41
C THR A 232 13.11 14.83 -11.22
N GLU A 233 13.30 14.26 -10.03
CA GLU A 233 12.64 14.74 -8.80
C GLU A 233 12.95 16.23 -8.56
N LYS A 234 14.20 16.65 -8.75
CA LYS A 234 14.58 18.05 -8.59
C LYS A 234 13.78 18.97 -9.51
N ALA A 235 13.62 18.60 -10.77
CA ALA A 235 12.83 19.38 -11.73
C ALA A 235 11.34 19.42 -11.34
N GLU A 236 10.76 18.31 -10.90
CA GLU A 236 9.36 18.23 -10.44
C GLU A 236 9.12 19.06 -9.18
N LEU A 237 10.08 19.06 -8.24
CA LEU A 237 10.01 19.88 -7.04
C LEU A 237 10.16 21.37 -7.32
N LEU A 238 11.04 21.76 -8.27
CA LEU A 238 11.13 23.15 -8.77
C LEU A 238 9.81 23.58 -9.41
N TYR A 239 9.19 22.72 -10.19
CA TYR A 239 7.88 22.98 -10.81
C TYR A 239 6.80 23.21 -9.73
N THR A 240 6.75 22.36 -8.69
CA THR A 240 5.82 22.52 -7.56
C THR A 240 6.05 23.85 -6.81
N LEU A 241 7.30 24.22 -6.55
CA LEU A 241 7.64 25.53 -5.95
C LEU A 241 7.21 26.69 -6.85
N ALA A 242 7.43 26.58 -8.15
CA ALA A 242 7.02 27.60 -9.12
C ALA A 242 5.52 27.85 -9.06
N LEU A 243 4.71 26.79 -9.13
CA LEU A 243 3.25 26.90 -9.02
C LEU A 243 2.81 27.51 -7.70
N THR A 244 3.51 27.18 -6.61
CA THR A 244 3.22 27.74 -5.29
C THR A 244 3.59 29.23 -5.23
N ALA A 245 4.72 29.65 -5.81
CA ALA A 245 5.13 31.06 -5.90
C ALA A 245 4.13 31.89 -6.72
N ILE A 246 3.71 31.38 -7.89
CA ILE A 246 2.70 32.03 -8.75
C ILE A 246 1.39 32.19 -7.98
N LYS A 247 0.93 31.14 -7.30
CA LYS A 247 -0.28 31.19 -6.46
C LYS A 247 -0.20 32.22 -5.33
N LYS A 248 1.00 32.50 -4.82
CA LYS A 248 1.26 33.52 -3.79
C LYS A 248 1.43 34.93 -4.36
N GLY A 249 1.36 35.12 -5.68
CA GLY A 249 1.56 36.39 -6.38
C GLY A 249 3.03 36.71 -6.70
N ASP A 250 3.97 35.84 -6.35
CA ASP A 250 5.39 36.02 -6.62
C ASP A 250 5.75 35.52 -8.05
N VAL A 251 5.09 36.08 -9.06
CA VAL A 251 5.10 35.59 -10.45
C VAL A 251 6.50 35.55 -11.02
N ALA A 252 7.33 36.60 -10.77
CA ALA A 252 8.71 36.63 -11.27
C ALA A 252 9.56 35.50 -10.75
N VAL A 253 9.40 35.14 -9.43
CA VAL A 253 10.05 33.99 -8.81
C VAL A 253 9.55 32.69 -9.43
N GLY A 254 8.23 32.58 -9.59
CA GLY A 254 7.60 31.42 -10.23
C GLY A 254 8.11 31.18 -11.65
N LYS A 255 8.25 32.28 -12.46
CA LYS A 255 8.81 32.19 -13.81
C LYS A 255 10.26 31.67 -13.81
N ALA A 256 11.12 32.20 -12.95
CA ALA A 256 12.50 31.72 -12.81
C ALA A 256 12.56 30.24 -12.43
N LEU A 257 11.75 29.81 -11.43
CA LEU A 257 11.67 28.40 -11.02
C LEU A 257 11.14 27.48 -12.13
N LEU A 258 10.23 27.95 -13.01
CA LEU A 258 9.79 27.18 -14.18
C LEU A 258 10.92 27.00 -15.19
N GLN A 259 11.73 28.06 -15.42
CA GLN A 259 12.92 28.00 -16.30
C GLN A 259 13.94 26.99 -15.75
N ASP A 260 14.18 27.03 -14.43
CA ASP A 260 15.05 26.07 -13.74
C ASP A 260 14.51 24.64 -13.85
N ALA A 261 13.20 24.44 -13.70
CA ALA A 261 12.57 23.12 -13.84
C ALA A 261 12.77 22.56 -15.26
N VAL A 262 12.54 23.39 -16.31
CA VAL A 262 12.75 22.99 -17.70
C VAL A 262 14.21 22.63 -17.98
N SER A 263 15.16 23.44 -17.50
CA SER A 263 16.60 23.21 -17.73
C SER A 263 17.16 22.04 -16.91
N THR A 264 16.55 21.74 -15.78
CA THR A 264 17.00 20.65 -14.88
C THR A 264 16.51 19.29 -15.33
N HIS A 265 15.33 19.20 -15.94
CA HIS A 265 14.75 17.90 -16.32
C HIS A 265 15.58 17.20 -17.39
N PRO A 266 15.92 15.90 -17.26
CA PRO A 266 16.77 15.19 -18.23
C PRO A 266 16.09 14.97 -19.59
N GLN A 267 14.77 15.14 -19.65
CA GLN A 267 13.95 15.03 -20.85
C GLN A 267 13.06 16.27 -21.00
N HIS A 268 12.27 16.36 -22.07
CA HIS A 268 11.30 17.44 -22.22
C HIS A 268 10.26 17.44 -21.12
N PHE A 269 10.15 18.57 -20.40
CA PHE A 269 9.20 18.73 -19.29
C PHE A 269 7.99 19.56 -19.72
N GLU A 270 7.09 18.95 -20.47
CA GLU A 270 5.91 19.56 -21.09
C GLU A 270 5.08 20.44 -20.14
N ALA A 271 4.83 19.96 -18.89
CA ALA A 271 4.03 20.70 -17.92
C ALA A 271 4.67 22.05 -17.53
N ALA A 272 5.99 22.08 -17.32
CA ALA A 272 6.73 23.29 -16.99
C ALA A 272 6.80 24.25 -18.18
N VAL A 273 7.04 23.72 -19.40
CA VAL A 273 7.07 24.49 -20.63
C VAL A 273 5.73 25.18 -20.89
N ARG A 274 4.62 24.45 -20.79
CA ARG A 274 3.27 25.03 -20.96
C ARG A 274 2.96 26.08 -19.91
N SER A 275 3.35 25.85 -18.65
CA SER A 275 3.12 26.84 -17.60
C SER A 275 3.94 28.10 -17.81
N LEU A 276 5.17 27.98 -18.32
CA LEU A 276 6.02 29.12 -18.66
C LEU A 276 5.42 29.93 -19.82
N ALA A 277 5.01 29.26 -20.89
CA ALA A 277 4.38 29.91 -22.05
C ALA A 277 3.09 30.66 -21.66
N ALA A 278 2.29 30.09 -20.73
CA ALA A 278 1.09 30.76 -20.25
C ALA A 278 1.34 32.02 -19.41
N LEU A 279 2.56 32.24 -18.90
CA LEU A 279 2.95 33.47 -18.20
C LEU A 279 3.54 34.53 -19.15
N GLU A 280 3.80 34.15 -20.39
CA GLU A 280 4.38 35.05 -21.43
C GLU A 280 3.34 35.55 -22.44
N ALA A 281 2.14 34.95 -22.42
CA ALA A 281 0.98 35.31 -23.24
C ALA A 281 0.19 36.46 -22.61
#